data_5f9726fc70df0b3a09727f514bb6f0ab
#
_entry.id   5f9726fc70df0b3a09727f514bb6f0ab
#
_cell.length_a   1.000
_cell.length_b   1.000
_cell.length_c   1.000
_cell.angle_alpha   90.00
_cell.angle_beta   90.00
_cell.angle_gamma   90.00
#
_symmetry.space_group_name_H-M   'P 1'
#
loop_
_entity.id
_entity.type
_entity.pdbx_description
1 polymer ?
#
loop_
_entity_poly.entity_id
_entity_poly.type
_entity_poly.pdbx_seq_one_letter_code
_entity_poly.pdbx_strand_id
1 'polypeptide(L)'
;MANHTYEHKYLTKVGDAGIRSQVGLTNQKIAEACGVTPTLVRPPGGFYNQASLDTLGSMGMAAIMWDIDTLDWKTRNAQNTINVVLNQVKDGDIVLMHDIYSTSADAAEVIIPELVNRGYQLVTVSEMAQYRGGIQAGHVYNRFRP
;
A
#
# COMPACT_ATOMS: atom_id res chain seq x y z
N MET A 1 6.92 3.66 -6.08
CA MET A 1 5.64 4.23 -6.55
C MET A 1 4.65 3.09 -6.73
N ALA A 2 3.37 3.27 -6.34
CA ALA A 2 2.32 2.28 -6.50
C ALA A 2 1.01 2.93 -6.96
N ASN A 3 0.10 2.12 -7.51
CA ASN A 3 -1.20 2.53 -8.03
C ASN A 3 -2.27 2.42 -6.94
N HIS A 4 -3.31 3.26 -6.98
CA HIS A 4 -4.46 3.18 -6.07
C HIS A 4 -5.79 3.43 -6.81
N THR A 5 -5.86 3.03 -8.09
CA THR A 5 -6.94 3.32 -9.05
C THR A 5 -7.10 4.82 -9.36
N TYR A 6 -7.79 5.15 -10.45
CA TYR A 6 -7.93 6.53 -10.91
C TYR A 6 -8.96 7.34 -10.12
N GLU A 7 -10.10 6.70 -9.81
CA GLU A 7 -11.24 7.32 -9.10
C GLU A 7 -11.49 6.70 -7.73
N HIS A 8 -10.52 5.99 -7.15
CA HIS A 8 -10.67 5.28 -5.90
C HIS A 8 -11.82 4.24 -5.90
N LYS A 9 -12.10 3.63 -7.08
CA LYS A 9 -13.16 2.60 -7.19
C LYS A 9 -12.70 1.25 -6.66
N TYR A 10 -13.60 0.57 -5.96
CA TYR A 10 -13.34 -0.77 -5.42
C TYR A 10 -13.24 -1.80 -6.55
N LEU A 11 -12.14 -2.55 -6.60
CA LEU A 11 -11.86 -3.52 -7.66
C LEU A 11 -12.98 -4.58 -7.78
N THR A 12 -13.56 -4.97 -6.65
CA THR A 12 -14.67 -5.94 -6.61
C THR A 12 -15.99 -5.44 -7.19
N LYS A 13 -16.09 -4.15 -7.53
CA LYS A 13 -17.33 -3.52 -8.03
C LYS A 13 -17.29 -3.13 -9.50
N VAL A 14 -16.12 -3.16 -10.14
CA VAL A 14 -15.96 -2.61 -11.49
C VAL A 14 -15.70 -3.66 -12.58
N GLY A 15 -15.50 -4.93 -12.21
CA GLY A 15 -15.24 -6.03 -13.15
C GLY A 15 -13.91 -5.87 -13.91
N ASP A 16 -13.59 -6.84 -14.80
CA ASP A 16 -12.30 -6.88 -15.52
C ASP A 16 -12.04 -5.61 -16.33
N ALA A 17 -12.96 -5.20 -17.18
CA ALA A 17 -12.79 -4.00 -18.00
C ALA A 17 -12.62 -2.72 -17.16
N GLY A 18 -13.36 -2.61 -16.05
CA GLY A 18 -13.24 -1.47 -15.14
C GLY A 18 -11.91 -1.46 -14.41
N ILE A 19 -11.40 -2.62 -13.96
CA ILE A 19 -10.07 -2.73 -13.33
C ILE A 19 -9.00 -2.29 -14.31
N ARG A 20 -9.01 -2.80 -15.56
CA ARG A 20 -8.05 -2.42 -16.60
C ARG A 20 -8.07 -0.91 -16.88
N SER A 21 -9.25 -0.32 -16.95
CA SER A 21 -9.41 1.13 -17.15
C SER A 21 -8.85 1.93 -15.97
N GLN A 22 -9.29 1.62 -14.76
CA GLN A 22 -8.90 2.35 -13.54
C GLN A 22 -7.41 2.25 -13.25
N VAL A 23 -6.84 1.06 -13.35
CA VAL A 23 -5.43 0.80 -13.09
C VAL A 23 -4.56 1.30 -14.26
N GLY A 24 -4.98 1.01 -15.51
CA GLY A 24 -4.24 1.42 -16.70
C GLY A 24 -4.11 2.95 -16.82
N LEU A 25 -5.21 3.68 -16.63
CA LEU A 25 -5.20 5.14 -16.68
C LEU A 25 -4.31 5.73 -15.58
N THR A 26 -4.35 5.19 -14.36
CA THR A 26 -3.48 5.64 -13.27
C THR A 26 -2.01 5.36 -13.58
N ASN A 27 -1.67 4.17 -14.09
CA ASN A 27 -0.30 3.84 -14.48
C ASN A 27 0.20 4.81 -15.57
N GLN A 28 -0.65 5.13 -16.56
CA GLN A 28 -0.31 6.10 -17.58
C GLN A 28 0.00 7.47 -16.96
N LYS A 29 -0.87 7.98 -16.07
CA LYS A 29 -0.67 9.28 -15.41
C LYS A 29 0.58 9.32 -14.52
N ILE A 30 0.90 8.24 -13.83
CA ILE A 30 2.13 8.15 -13.05
C ILE A 30 3.35 8.15 -13.99
N ALA A 31 3.30 7.38 -15.08
CA ALA A 31 4.39 7.35 -16.06
C ALA A 31 4.61 8.72 -16.73
N GLU A 32 3.54 9.43 -17.09
CA GLU A 32 3.60 10.80 -17.61
C GLU A 32 4.24 11.78 -16.61
N ALA A 33 3.95 11.61 -15.31
CA ALA A 33 4.41 12.52 -14.27
C ALA A 33 5.86 12.28 -13.82
N CYS A 34 6.32 11.03 -13.78
CA CYS A 34 7.63 10.68 -13.20
C CYS A 34 8.43 9.61 -13.96
N GLY A 35 7.98 9.17 -15.13
CA GLY A 35 8.68 8.18 -15.96
C GLY A 35 8.65 6.75 -15.42
N VAL A 36 7.86 6.46 -14.39
CA VAL A 36 7.79 5.14 -13.75
C VAL A 36 6.43 4.51 -13.98
N THR A 37 6.39 3.28 -14.50
CA THR A 37 5.15 2.50 -14.58
C THR A 37 5.06 1.59 -13.36
N PRO A 38 4.08 1.78 -12.45
CA PRO A 38 3.90 0.93 -11.29
C PRO A 38 3.57 -0.52 -11.65
N THR A 39 4.14 -1.45 -10.88
CA THR A 39 3.78 -2.88 -10.89
C THR A 39 3.01 -3.30 -9.64
N LEU A 40 2.82 -2.38 -8.71
CA LEU A 40 2.10 -2.58 -7.46
C LEU A 40 0.83 -1.75 -7.44
N VAL A 41 -0.25 -2.33 -6.91
CA VAL A 41 -1.51 -1.63 -6.67
C VAL A 41 -2.00 -1.91 -5.26
N ARG A 42 -2.41 -0.87 -4.55
CA ARG A 42 -3.18 -1.03 -3.31
C ARG A 42 -4.66 -0.94 -3.67
N PRO A 43 -5.44 -2.03 -3.48
CA PRO A 43 -6.88 -1.98 -3.73
C PRO A 43 -7.57 -0.95 -2.83
N PRO A 44 -8.39 -0.03 -3.39
CA PRO A 44 -9.16 0.89 -2.57
C PRO A 44 -10.04 0.19 -1.55
N GLY A 45 -10.00 0.68 -0.29
CA GLY A 45 -10.70 0.07 0.84
C GLY A 45 -10.23 -1.34 1.20
N GLY A 46 -9.19 -1.86 0.57
CA GLY A 46 -8.71 -3.22 0.76
C GLY A 46 -9.58 -4.29 0.09
N PHE A 47 -10.53 -3.90 -0.78
CA PHE A 47 -11.46 -4.85 -1.40
C PHE A 47 -10.88 -5.47 -2.68
N TYR A 48 -10.60 -6.76 -2.61
CA TYR A 48 -10.19 -7.59 -3.74
C TYR A 48 -10.86 -8.97 -3.66
N ASN A 49 -10.85 -9.70 -4.77
CA ASN A 49 -11.26 -11.10 -4.88
C ASN A 49 -10.38 -11.80 -5.94
N GLN A 50 -10.53 -13.11 -6.11
CA GLN A 50 -9.72 -13.86 -7.07
C GLN A 50 -9.81 -13.29 -8.48
N ALA A 51 -11.00 -12.97 -8.96
CA ALA A 51 -11.17 -12.39 -10.30
C ALA A 51 -10.42 -11.06 -10.48
N SER A 52 -10.38 -10.20 -9.43
CA SER A 52 -9.60 -8.98 -9.48
C SER A 52 -8.09 -9.24 -9.47
N LEU A 53 -7.63 -10.25 -8.73
CA LEU A 53 -6.23 -10.66 -8.74
C LEU A 53 -5.80 -11.25 -10.08
N ASP A 54 -6.66 -12.06 -10.71
CA ASP A 54 -6.41 -12.62 -12.04
C ASP A 54 -6.26 -11.50 -13.09
N THR A 55 -7.16 -10.49 -13.04
CA THR A 55 -7.04 -9.30 -13.89
C THR A 55 -5.74 -8.56 -13.65
N LEU A 56 -5.40 -8.26 -12.39
CA LEU A 56 -4.13 -7.60 -12.04
C LEU A 56 -2.92 -8.42 -12.49
N GLY A 57 -2.96 -9.74 -12.31
CA GLY A 57 -1.91 -10.65 -12.75
C GLY A 57 -1.68 -10.57 -14.26
N SER A 58 -2.76 -10.54 -15.05
CA SER A 58 -2.68 -10.38 -16.51
C SER A 58 -2.14 -9.00 -16.95
N MET A 59 -2.17 -8.01 -16.06
CA MET A 59 -1.57 -6.68 -16.26
C MET A 59 -0.14 -6.57 -15.71
N GLY A 60 0.45 -7.67 -15.23
CA GLY A 60 1.77 -7.68 -14.61
C GLY A 60 1.82 -7.03 -13.23
N MET A 61 0.70 -6.91 -12.53
CA MET A 61 0.59 -6.20 -11.26
C MET A 61 0.32 -7.12 -10.08
N ALA A 62 0.84 -6.77 -8.91
CA ALA A 62 0.56 -7.41 -7.63
C ALA A 62 -0.21 -6.47 -6.70
N ALA A 63 -1.06 -7.05 -5.86
CA ALA A 63 -1.81 -6.31 -4.84
C ALA A 63 -1.01 -6.17 -3.54
N ILE A 64 -0.93 -4.96 -2.99
CA ILE A 64 -0.29 -4.67 -1.71
C ILE A 64 -1.35 -4.23 -0.71
N MET A 65 -1.45 -4.99 0.35
CA MET A 65 -2.30 -4.72 1.50
C MET A 65 -1.43 -4.21 2.66
N TRP A 66 -1.87 -4.40 3.88
CA TRP A 66 -1.18 -4.01 5.10
C TRP A 66 -1.36 -5.07 6.19
N ASP A 67 -0.46 -5.08 7.13
CA ASP A 67 -0.52 -5.90 8.34
C ASP A 67 -0.98 -5.07 9.54
N ILE A 68 -0.63 -3.77 9.56
CA ILE A 68 -1.04 -2.83 10.60
C ILE A 68 -1.99 -1.79 10.01
N ASP A 69 -3.26 -1.82 10.45
CA ASP A 69 -4.24 -0.76 10.17
C ASP A 69 -4.25 0.23 11.32
N THR A 70 -3.79 1.44 11.08
CA THR A 70 -3.74 2.49 12.09
C THR A 70 -5.09 3.10 12.41
N LEU A 71 -6.08 2.88 11.55
CA LEU A 71 -7.40 3.52 11.60
C LEU A 71 -7.31 5.08 11.67
N ASP A 72 -6.23 5.66 11.12
CA ASP A 72 -5.98 7.09 11.12
C ASP A 72 -7.10 7.88 10.43
N TRP A 73 -7.63 7.34 9.33
CA TRP A 73 -8.77 7.87 8.60
C TRP A 73 -10.05 7.96 9.44
N LYS A 74 -10.20 7.09 10.44
CA LYS A 74 -11.37 7.00 11.30
C LYS A 74 -11.19 7.83 12.59
N THR A 75 -10.07 7.65 13.26
CA THR A 75 -9.80 8.29 14.56
C THR A 75 -9.41 9.75 14.42
N ARG A 76 -8.69 10.09 13.33
CA ARG A 76 -8.10 11.40 13.08
C ARG A 76 -7.37 11.96 14.31
N ASN A 77 -6.63 11.10 14.97
CA ASN A 77 -5.90 11.39 16.20
C ASN A 77 -4.46 10.86 16.07
N ALA A 78 -3.50 11.78 16.04
CA ALA A 78 -2.09 11.47 15.87
C ALA A 78 -1.60 10.50 16.96
N GLN A 79 -1.96 10.73 18.24
CA GLN A 79 -1.51 9.89 19.34
C GLN A 79 -2.02 8.44 19.23
N ASN A 80 -3.27 8.24 18.77
CA ASN A 80 -3.78 6.90 18.52
C ASN A 80 -2.98 6.19 17.42
N THR A 81 -2.69 6.88 16.32
CA THR A 81 -1.88 6.35 15.22
C THR A 81 -0.47 5.98 15.70
N ILE A 82 0.18 6.87 16.46
CA ILE A 82 1.50 6.62 17.06
C ILE A 82 1.46 5.37 17.94
N ASN A 83 0.48 5.27 18.84
CA ASN A 83 0.35 4.14 19.76
C ASN A 83 0.15 2.82 19.02
N VAL A 84 -0.70 2.80 17.99
CA VAL A 84 -0.94 1.59 17.18
C VAL A 84 0.36 1.12 16.54
N VAL A 85 1.06 2.00 15.84
CA VAL A 85 2.30 1.61 15.14
C VAL A 85 3.38 1.18 16.12
N LEU A 86 3.72 2.02 17.11
CA LEU A 86 4.86 1.76 17.99
C LEU A 86 4.69 0.54 18.92
N ASN A 87 3.43 0.11 19.17
CA ASN A 87 3.15 -1.06 19.98
C ASN A 87 3.02 -2.37 19.16
N GLN A 88 2.75 -2.29 17.85
CA GLN A 88 2.43 -3.46 17.06
C GLN A 88 3.49 -3.83 16.03
N VAL A 89 4.25 -2.83 15.53
CA VAL A 89 5.16 -3.00 14.40
C VAL A 89 6.23 -4.05 14.66
N LYS A 90 6.44 -4.90 13.67
CA LYS A 90 7.49 -5.92 13.59
C LYS A 90 8.21 -5.81 12.26
N ASP A 91 9.40 -6.41 12.19
CA ASP A 91 10.16 -6.46 10.95
C ASP A 91 9.36 -7.14 9.81
N GLY A 92 9.31 -6.47 8.69
CA GLY A 92 8.58 -6.90 7.49
C GLY A 92 7.11 -6.49 7.43
N ASP A 93 6.60 -5.77 8.41
CA ASP A 93 5.22 -5.29 8.38
C ASP A 93 5.03 -4.13 7.39
N ILE A 94 3.85 -4.06 6.82
CA ILE A 94 3.37 -2.94 6.02
C ILE A 94 2.33 -2.17 6.84
N VAL A 95 2.59 -0.88 7.07
CA VAL A 95 1.71 -0.01 7.84
C VAL A 95 0.82 0.80 6.91
N LEU A 96 -0.49 0.82 7.15
CA LEU A 96 -1.45 1.67 6.45
C LEU A 96 -1.59 3.01 7.17
N MET A 97 -1.35 4.09 6.43
CA MET A 97 -1.64 5.47 6.82
C MET A 97 -2.14 6.26 5.60
N HIS A 98 -2.78 7.40 5.84
CA HIS A 98 -3.34 8.26 4.79
C HIS A 98 -2.81 9.70 4.92
N ASP A 99 -2.02 10.14 3.96
CA ASP A 99 -1.35 11.45 3.95
C ASP A 99 -2.29 12.66 3.74
N ILE A 100 -3.55 12.40 3.40
CA ILE A 100 -4.58 13.45 3.27
C ILE A 100 -5.04 14.05 4.61
N TYR A 101 -4.63 13.48 5.74
CA TYR A 101 -4.95 13.96 7.09
C TYR A 101 -3.72 14.53 7.78
N SER A 102 -3.79 15.78 8.24
CA SER A 102 -2.69 16.42 9.01
C SER A 102 -2.30 15.60 10.23
N THR A 103 -3.27 15.01 10.92
CA THR A 103 -3.02 14.13 12.07
C THR A 103 -2.20 12.89 11.73
N SER A 104 -2.27 12.40 10.50
CA SER A 104 -1.43 11.29 10.03
C SER A 104 0.00 11.76 9.74
N ALA A 105 0.16 12.98 9.20
CA ALA A 105 1.46 13.61 9.02
C ALA A 105 2.12 13.87 10.38
N ASP A 106 1.40 14.49 11.34
CA ASP A 106 1.88 14.73 12.71
C ASP A 106 2.33 13.40 13.37
N ALA A 107 1.58 12.32 13.16
CA ALA A 107 1.95 11.01 13.68
C ALA A 107 3.23 10.48 13.03
N ALA A 108 3.40 10.65 11.71
CA ALA A 108 4.58 10.20 10.99
C ALA A 108 5.85 10.89 11.46
N GLU A 109 5.79 12.20 11.80
CA GLU A 109 6.93 12.96 12.35
C GLU A 109 7.47 12.37 13.67
N VAL A 110 6.61 11.68 14.43
CA VAL A 110 7.01 10.99 15.67
C VAL A 110 7.40 9.53 15.39
N ILE A 111 6.60 8.81 14.59
CA ILE A 111 6.78 7.38 14.33
C ILE A 111 8.11 7.12 13.62
N ILE A 112 8.43 7.90 12.58
CA ILE A 112 9.61 7.66 11.75
C ILE A 112 10.91 7.72 12.55
N PRO A 113 11.23 8.80 13.29
CA PRO A 113 12.45 8.85 14.10
C PRO A 113 12.49 7.79 15.18
N GLU A 114 11.35 7.48 15.82
CA GLU A 114 11.29 6.47 16.87
C GLU A 114 11.59 5.06 16.32
N LEU A 115 11.06 4.69 15.15
CA LEU A 115 11.37 3.42 14.52
C LEU A 115 12.84 3.32 14.12
N VAL A 116 13.42 4.40 13.58
CA VAL A 116 14.87 4.46 13.29
C VAL A 116 15.68 4.26 14.56
N ASN A 117 15.31 4.92 15.67
CA ASN A 117 15.98 4.77 16.97
C ASN A 117 15.88 3.34 17.55
N ARG A 118 14.79 2.61 17.23
CA ARG A 118 14.63 1.20 17.57
C ARG A 118 15.40 0.24 16.64
N GLY A 119 16.12 0.77 15.65
CA GLY A 119 16.94 -0.01 14.72
C GLY A 119 16.19 -0.50 13.49
N TYR A 120 14.97 -0.03 13.24
CA TYR A 120 14.27 -0.33 11.98
C TYR A 120 14.85 0.47 10.83
N GLN A 121 14.96 -0.17 9.68
CA GLN A 121 15.18 0.50 8.41
C GLN A 121 13.84 0.65 7.69
N LEU A 122 13.45 1.89 7.41
CA LEU A 122 12.23 2.18 6.66
C LEU A 122 12.55 2.11 5.17
N VAL A 123 11.87 1.22 4.49
CA VAL A 123 12.12 0.91 3.07
C VAL A 123 10.81 0.89 2.28
N THR A 124 10.91 0.98 0.96
CA THR A 124 9.74 0.73 0.11
C THR A 124 9.36 -0.75 0.11
N VAL A 125 8.10 -1.04 -0.23
CA VAL A 125 7.63 -2.43 -0.39
C VAL A 125 8.48 -3.21 -1.40
N SER A 126 8.88 -2.56 -2.49
CA SER A 126 9.71 -3.20 -3.54
C SER A 126 11.10 -3.55 -3.02
N GLU A 127 11.73 -2.67 -2.25
CA GLU A 127 13.04 -2.95 -1.63
C GLU A 127 12.92 -4.09 -0.63
N MET A 128 11.92 -4.06 0.26
CA MET A 128 11.71 -5.14 1.22
C MET A 128 11.50 -6.49 0.54
N ALA A 129 10.64 -6.54 -0.47
CA ALA A 129 10.35 -7.76 -1.22
C ALA A 129 11.58 -8.33 -1.94
N GLN A 130 12.49 -7.49 -2.42
CA GLN A 130 13.71 -7.92 -3.08
C GLN A 130 14.56 -8.86 -2.22
N TYR A 131 14.53 -8.68 -0.90
CA TYR A 131 15.26 -9.51 0.07
C TYR A 131 14.39 -10.57 0.76
N ARG A 132 13.10 -10.62 0.45
CA ARG A 132 12.09 -11.43 1.16
C ARG A 132 11.21 -12.24 0.21
N GLY A 133 11.81 -12.89 -0.79
CA GLY A 133 11.10 -13.81 -1.69
C GLY A 133 10.49 -13.19 -2.94
N GLY A 134 10.62 -11.87 -3.11
CA GLY A 134 10.13 -11.19 -4.31
C GLY A 134 8.62 -10.96 -4.33
N ILE A 135 8.14 -10.42 -5.47
CA ILE A 135 6.72 -10.15 -5.74
C ILE A 135 6.35 -10.81 -7.07
N GLN A 136 5.24 -11.52 -7.08
CA GLN A 136 4.64 -12.14 -8.27
C GLN A 136 3.35 -11.44 -8.64
N ALA A 137 3.15 -11.19 -9.93
CA ALA A 137 1.92 -10.62 -10.45
C ALA A 137 0.71 -11.54 -10.14
N GLY A 138 -0.45 -10.95 -9.86
CA GLY A 138 -1.66 -11.68 -9.49
C GLY A 138 -1.71 -12.15 -8.03
N HIS A 139 -0.66 -11.90 -7.26
CA HIS A 139 -0.62 -12.24 -5.83
C HIS A 139 -0.91 -11.02 -4.95
N VAL A 140 -1.25 -11.29 -3.68
CA VAL A 140 -1.50 -10.27 -2.66
C VAL A 140 -0.50 -10.41 -1.51
N TYR A 141 0.03 -9.29 -1.07
CA TYR A 141 1.03 -9.23 0.01
C TYR A 141 0.59 -8.23 1.07
N ASN A 142 0.60 -8.62 2.32
CA ASN A 142 0.29 -7.76 3.46
C ASN A 142 1.49 -7.54 4.38
N ARG A 143 2.56 -8.32 4.21
CA ARG A 143 3.82 -8.26 4.96
C ARG A 143 4.90 -9.08 4.25
N PHE A 144 6.15 -8.86 4.66
CA PHE A 144 7.33 -9.60 4.18
C PHE A 144 8.22 -9.96 5.38
N ARG A 145 7.74 -10.80 6.26
CA ARG A 145 8.53 -11.26 7.42
C ARG A 145 9.62 -12.25 7.00
N PRO A 146 10.72 -12.37 7.81
CA PRO A 146 11.74 -13.36 7.62
C PRO A 146 11.19 -14.78 7.58
#